data_1bf1d9dd91acf7aa73b7d552a9ffdc4d
#
_entry.id   1bf1d9dd91acf7aa73b7d552a9ffdc4d
#
_cell.length_a   1.000
_cell.length_b   1.000
_cell.length_c   1.000
_cell.angle_alpha   90.00
_cell.angle_beta   90.00
_cell.angle_gamma   90.00
#
_symmetry.space_group_name_H-M   'P 1'
#
loop_
_entity.id
_entity.type
_entity.pdbx_description
1 polymer ?
#
loop_
_entity_poly.entity_id
_entity_poly.type
_entity_poly.pdbx_seq_one_letter_code
_entity_poly.pdbx_strand_id
1 'polypeptide(L)'
;MQNGLITCYSFDKNGYFASAVTTQVIDGLALMPPSCLKEAPELKAGFWYKVNEDETGWIAEAKPTSAQECLNITVKHEDNSARAVELKKLMQEFCNADSEHYRVNRDESLAWSVEEIPEKTLDELKEAKLTEISNEAGKYDQYKCDEMYITSSVNALQINADVRSQNNIRALIENYTDVVTFKTYNNSYVQLTKEQLETMLAECVKNGEALYAQKWSLQEQANNAQTKEDLNKINVTFTMMNFEA
;
A
#
# COMPACT_ATOMS: atom_id res chain seq x y z
N MET A 1 -7.15 -62.79 25.45
CA MET A 1 -6.66 -61.41 25.57
C MET A 1 -6.34 -60.93 24.17
N GLN A 2 -6.97 -59.84 23.71
CA GLN A 2 -6.75 -59.35 22.34
C GLN A 2 -5.61 -58.35 22.37
N ASN A 3 -4.52 -58.69 21.71
CA ASN A 3 -3.49 -57.72 21.36
C ASN A 3 -3.89 -57.05 20.04
N GLY A 4 -3.72 -55.75 19.96
CA GLY A 4 -4.15 -54.98 18.78
C GLY A 4 -3.52 -53.59 18.72
N LEU A 5 -4.00 -52.79 17.78
CA LEU A 5 -3.66 -51.39 17.66
C LEU A 5 -4.90 -50.53 17.95
N ILE A 6 -4.72 -49.43 18.66
CA ILE A 6 -5.75 -48.40 18.84
C ILE A 6 -5.20 -47.05 18.42
N THR A 7 -6.10 -46.16 18.01
CA THR A 7 -5.77 -44.77 17.76
C THR A 7 -5.96 -43.95 19.05
N CYS A 8 -5.00 -43.11 19.34
CA CYS A 8 -5.10 -42.08 20.36
C CYS A 8 -4.73 -40.69 19.75
N TYR A 9 -5.05 -39.64 20.45
CA TYR A 9 -4.98 -38.29 19.93
C TYR A 9 -4.04 -37.49 20.80
N SER A 10 -2.88 -37.13 20.21
CA SER A 10 -1.81 -36.41 20.90
C SER A 10 -2.06 -34.91 20.98
N PHE A 11 -1.52 -34.30 22.02
CA PHE A 11 -1.49 -32.88 22.20
C PHE A 11 -0.05 -32.37 22.46
N ASP A 12 0.20 -31.12 22.12
CA ASP A 12 1.49 -30.47 22.32
C ASP A 12 1.69 -30.03 23.78
N LYS A 13 2.87 -29.44 24.08
CA LYS A 13 3.22 -28.95 25.43
C LYS A 13 2.27 -27.87 25.97
N ASN A 14 1.48 -27.24 25.12
CA ASN A 14 0.48 -26.22 25.46
C ASN A 14 -0.93 -26.81 25.58
N GLY A 15 -1.05 -28.15 25.37
CA GLY A 15 -2.30 -28.87 25.43
C GLY A 15 -3.12 -28.88 24.15
N TYR A 16 -2.62 -28.33 23.03
CA TYR A 16 -3.38 -28.30 21.77
C TYR A 16 -3.22 -29.59 20.98
N PHE A 17 -4.32 -30.03 20.37
CA PHE A 17 -4.34 -31.22 19.49
C PHE A 17 -3.26 -31.12 18.42
N ALA A 18 -2.43 -32.16 18.33
CA ALA A 18 -1.32 -32.23 17.39
C ALA A 18 -1.60 -33.24 16.27
N SER A 19 -1.92 -34.48 16.60
CA SER A 19 -2.15 -35.55 15.61
C SER A 19 -2.83 -36.76 16.19
N ALA A 20 -3.39 -37.59 15.32
CA ALA A 20 -3.76 -38.95 15.67
C ALA A 20 -2.53 -39.87 15.64
N VAL A 21 -2.34 -40.68 16.65
CA VAL A 21 -1.20 -41.58 16.83
C VAL A 21 -1.73 -43.03 17.08
N THR A 22 -1.09 -44.02 16.48
CA THR A 22 -1.43 -45.43 16.72
C THR A 22 -0.55 -45.99 17.83
N THR A 23 -1.16 -46.64 18.82
CA THR A 23 -0.46 -47.30 19.91
C THR A 23 -0.91 -48.74 20.06
N GLN A 24 -0.12 -49.54 20.78
CA GLN A 24 -0.39 -50.97 20.99
C GLN A 24 -1.28 -51.22 22.19
N VAL A 25 -2.09 -52.26 22.08
CA VAL A 25 -2.80 -52.87 23.20
C VAL A 25 -2.13 -54.21 23.52
N ILE A 26 -1.63 -54.34 24.76
CA ILE A 26 -1.00 -55.56 25.26
C ILE A 26 -1.83 -56.05 26.45
N ASP A 27 -2.24 -57.30 26.39
CA ASP A 27 -3.08 -57.93 27.43
C ASP A 27 -4.35 -57.12 27.79
N GLY A 28 -4.94 -56.47 26.79
CA GLY A 28 -6.13 -55.64 26.95
C GLY A 28 -5.88 -54.26 27.50
N LEU A 29 -4.62 -53.88 27.78
CA LEU A 29 -4.22 -52.57 28.24
C LEU A 29 -3.60 -51.75 27.06
N ALA A 30 -4.15 -50.58 26.80
CA ALA A 30 -3.56 -49.64 25.83
C ALA A 30 -2.30 -48.99 26.43
N LEU A 31 -1.19 -49.09 25.71
CA LEU A 31 0.05 -48.38 26.06
C LEU A 31 -0.07 -46.92 25.59
N MET A 32 -0.83 -46.11 26.32
CA MET A 32 -1.02 -44.73 25.99
C MET A 32 0.30 -43.93 26.12
N PRO A 33 0.78 -43.27 25.04
CA PRO A 33 1.88 -42.35 25.15
C PRO A 33 1.51 -41.19 26.06
N PRO A 34 2.46 -40.58 26.77
CA PRO A 34 2.20 -39.31 27.49
C PRO A 34 1.67 -38.28 26.51
N SER A 35 0.81 -37.40 26.98
CA SER A 35 0.16 -36.35 26.15
C SER A 35 -0.75 -36.91 25.03
N CYS A 36 -1.48 -37.99 25.31
CA CYS A 36 -2.48 -38.57 24.41
C CYS A 36 -3.80 -38.85 25.13
N LEU A 37 -4.92 -38.64 24.45
CA LEU A 37 -6.26 -39.02 24.87
C LEU A 37 -6.80 -40.15 23.99
N LYS A 38 -7.71 -40.98 24.52
CA LYS A 38 -8.41 -42.03 23.74
C LYS A 38 -9.48 -41.47 22.85
N GLU A 39 -10.14 -40.39 23.31
CA GLU A 39 -11.26 -39.80 22.58
C GLU A 39 -10.74 -38.78 21.55
N ALA A 40 -11.32 -38.83 20.35
CA ALA A 40 -11.05 -37.88 19.30
C ALA A 40 -11.68 -36.51 19.62
N PRO A 41 -11.02 -35.39 19.29
CA PRO A 41 -11.74 -34.12 19.22
C PRO A 41 -12.77 -34.16 18.07
N GLU A 42 -13.93 -33.58 18.27
CA GLU A 42 -14.89 -33.32 17.18
C GLU A 42 -14.39 -32.19 16.28
N LEU A 43 -13.52 -32.51 15.33
CA LEU A 43 -12.88 -31.52 14.47
C LEU A 43 -13.90 -30.75 13.63
N LYS A 44 -14.03 -29.44 13.91
CA LYS A 44 -14.84 -28.48 13.14
C LYS A 44 -13.92 -27.40 12.58
N ALA A 45 -14.21 -26.94 11.37
CA ALA A 45 -13.49 -25.81 10.78
C ALA A 45 -13.64 -24.57 11.69
N GLY A 46 -12.59 -23.74 11.77
CA GLY A 46 -12.60 -22.52 12.56
C GLY A 46 -12.32 -22.70 14.06
N PHE A 47 -11.88 -23.89 14.49
CA PHE A 47 -11.55 -24.16 15.89
C PHE A 47 -10.18 -24.80 16.04
N TRP A 48 -9.51 -24.49 17.16
CA TRP A 48 -8.46 -25.31 17.75
C TRP A 48 -9.06 -26.16 18.87
N TYR A 49 -8.40 -27.24 19.23
CA TYR A 49 -8.84 -28.13 20.29
C TYR A 49 -7.75 -28.23 21.33
N LYS A 50 -8.08 -27.91 22.58
CA LYS A 50 -7.19 -27.98 23.72
C LYS A 50 -7.72 -28.98 24.72
N VAL A 51 -6.84 -29.73 25.36
CA VAL A 51 -7.25 -30.62 26.48
C VAL A 51 -7.80 -29.76 27.63
N ASN A 52 -8.82 -30.28 28.31
CA ASN A 52 -9.33 -29.66 29.54
C ASN A 52 -8.29 -29.83 30.69
N GLU A 53 -8.51 -29.12 31.79
CA GLU A 53 -7.59 -29.11 32.93
C GLU A 53 -7.32 -30.52 33.51
N ASP A 54 -8.30 -31.41 33.46
CA ASP A 54 -8.21 -32.79 33.97
C ASP A 54 -7.59 -33.75 32.93
N GLU A 55 -7.23 -33.28 31.74
CA GLU A 55 -6.74 -34.11 30.62
C GLU A 55 -7.65 -35.29 30.26
N THR A 56 -8.98 -35.11 30.40
CA THR A 56 -9.97 -36.17 30.14
C THR A 56 -10.75 -35.96 28.84
N GLY A 57 -10.71 -34.74 28.26
CA GLY A 57 -11.46 -34.38 27.05
C GLY A 57 -10.92 -33.16 26.37
N TRP A 58 -11.62 -32.71 25.30
CA TRP A 58 -11.24 -31.62 24.46
C TRP A 58 -12.16 -30.42 24.63
N ILE A 59 -11.57 -29.23 24.67
CA ILE A 59 -12.28 -27.94 24.63
C ILE A 59 -12.01 -27.31 23.26
N ALA A 60 -13.07 -26.89 22.57
CA ALA A 60 -12.96 -26.16 21.32
C ALA A 60 -12.70 -24.67 21.61
N GLU A 61 -11.63 -24.12 21.04
CA GLU A 61 -11.28 -22.71 21.05
C GLU A 61 -11.49 -22.14 19.63
N ALA A 62 -12.32 -21.11 19.50
CA ALA A 62 -12.55 -20.47 18.20
C ALA A 62 -11.28 -19.79 17.68
N LYS A 63 -10.99 -19.94 16.39
CA LYS A 63 -9.94 -19.21 15.71
C LYS A 63 -10.41 -17.78 15.45
N PRO A 64 -9.53 -16.77 15.56
CA PRO A 64 -9.89 -15.42 15.14
C PRO A 64 -10.23 -15.40 13.66
N THR A 65 -11.16 -14.54 13.28
CA THR A 65 -11.65 -14.36 11.91
C THR A 65 -11.30 -12.99 11.33
N SER A 66 -10.69 -12.11 12.14
CA SER A 66 -10.30 -10.75 11.76
C SER A 66 -9.11 -10.25 12.55
N ALA A 67 -8.47 -9.16 12.09
CA ALA A 67 -7.42 -8.46 12.82
C ALA A 67 -7.92 -7.90 14.17
N GLN A 68 -9.15 -7.41 14.20
CA GLN A 68 -9.82 -6.91 15.40
C GLN A 68 -9.86 -7.95 16.53
N GLU A 69 -10.17 -9.20 16.21
CA GLU A 69 -10.19 -10.29 17.18
C GLU A 69 -8.79 -10.68 17.69
N CYS A 70 -7.74 -10.29 16.95
CA CYS A 70 -6.35 -10.53 17.33
C CYS A 70 -5.74 -9.46 18.25
N LEU A 71 -6.38 -8.30 18.47
CA LEU A 71 -5.82 -7.15 19.20
C LEU A 71 -5.31 -7.49 20.61
N ASN A 72 -5.97 -8.40 21.32
CA ASN A 72 -5.61 -8.77 22.68
C ASN A 72 -4.82 -10.07 22.78
N ILE A 73 -4.35 -10.58 21.63
CA ILE A 73 -3.63 -11.85 21.59
C ILE A 73 -2.14 -11.56 21.39
N THR A 74 -1.34 -12.12 22.29
CA THR A 74 0.13 -12.08 22.16
C THR A 74 0.68 -13.48 22.00
N VAL A 75 1.55 -13.70 21.02
CA VAL A 75 2.21 -14.99 20.74
C VAL A 75 3.71 -14.81 20.91
N LYS A 76 4.31 -15.58 21.81
CA LYS A 76 5.75 -15.54 22.04
C LYS A 76 6.49 -15.96 20.76
N HIS A 77 7.65 -15.35 20.53
CA HIS A 77 8.48 -15.68 19.34
C HIS A 77 8.87 -17.15 19.30
N GLU A 78 9.33 -17.68 20.44
CA GLU A 78 9.79 -19.07 20.60
C GLU A 78 8.65 -20.10 20.63
N ASP A 79 7.38 -19.68 20.69
CA ASP A 79 6.26 -20.61 20.63
C ASP A 79 6.04 -21.12 19.20
N ASN A 80 6.42 -22.38 19.01
CA ASN A 80 6.29 -23.12 17.74
C ASN A 80 5.20 -24.20 17.81
N SER A 81 4.26 -24.11 18.77
CA SER A 81 3.07 -24.96 18.76
C SER A 81 2.27 -24.78 17.47
N ALA A 82 1.51 -25.82 17.07
CA ALA A 82 0.70 -25.75 15.86
C ALA A 82 -0.27 -24.54 15.89
N ARG A 83 -0.88 -24.29 17.06
CA ARG A 83 -1.73 -23.10 17.27
C ARG A 83 -0.95 -21.79 17.07
N ALA A 84 0.23 -21.66 17.68
CA ALA A 84 1.02 -20.43 17.61
C ALA A 84 1.49 -20.14 16.19
N VAL A 85 1.91 -21.16 15.44
CA VAL A 85 2.32 -21.03 14.03
C VAL A 85 1.14 -20.58 13.18
N GLU A 86 -0.01 -21.23 13.33
CA GLU A 86 -1.22 -20.87 12.58
C GLU A 86 -1.71 -19.45 12.96
N LEU A 87 -1.70 -19.10 14.24
CA LEU A 87 -2.12 -17.79 14.72
C LEU A 87 -1.23 -16.66 14.20
N LYS A 88 0.10 -16.83 14.20
CA LYS A 88 1.04 -15.87 13.59
C LYS A 88 0.73 -15.66 12.11
N LYS A 89 0.37 -16.73 11.38
CA LYS A 89 -0.03 -16.65 9.98
C LYS A 89 -1.35 -15.89 9.80
N LEU A 90 -2.38 -16.21 10.61
CA LEU A 90 -3.67 -15.50 10.60
C LEU A 90 -3.50 -14.00 10.90
N MET A 91 -2.72 -13.65 11.93
CA MET A 91 -2.41 -12.24 12.23
C MET A 91 -1.83 -11.50 11.03
N GLN A 92 -0.87 -12.13 10.32
CA GLN A 92 -0.27 -11.52 9.13
C GLN A 92 -1.27 -11.41 7.98
N GLU A 93 -2.08 -12.44 7.73
CA GLU A 93 -3.08 -12.44 6.67
C GLU A 93 -4.15 -11.36 6.91
N PHE A 94 -4.66 -11.24 8.13
CA PHE A 94 -5.68 -10.24 8.48
C PHE A 94 -5.13 -8.82 8.41
N CYS A 95 -3.92 -8.58 8.92
CA CYS A 95 -3.29 -7.25 8.82
C CYS A 95 -2.93 -6.89 7.37
N ASN A 96 -2.56 -7.85 6.53
CA ASN A 96 -2.35 -7.58 5.10
C ASN A 96 -3.66 -7.27 4.36
N ALA A 97 -4.77 -7.92 4.76
CA ALA A 97 -6.09 -7.66 4.16
C ALA A 97 -6.67 -6.29 4.57
N ASP A 98 -6.28 -5.78 5.73
CA ASP A 98 -6.72 -4.48 6.25
C ASP A 98 -5.51 -3.68 6.79
N SER A 99 -4.56 -3.41 5.89
CA SER A 99 -3.29 -2.75 6.22
C SER A 99 -3.43 -1.24 6.48
N GLU A 100 -4.60 -0.68 6.28
CA GLU A 100 -4.90 0.72 6.62
C GLU A 100 -5.21 0.89 8.11
N HIS A 101 -5.79 -0.13 8.75
CA HIS A 101 -6.26 -0.05 10.12
C HIS A 101 -5.46 -0.92 11.09
N TYR A 102 -4.78 -1.96 10.62
CA TYR A 102 -4.07 -2.90 11.49
C TYR A 102 -2.68 -3.23 10.97
N ARG A 103 -1.77 -3.46 11.93
CA ARG A 103 -0.42 -3.97 11.64
C ARG A 103 -0.01 -5.03 12.65
N VAL A 104 0.86 -5.95 12.20
CA VAL A 104 1.57 -6.85 13.11
C VAL A 104 2.67 -6.06 13.79
N ASN A 105 2.68 -6.06 15.11
CA ASN A 105 3.75 -5.53 15.93
C ASN A 105 4.61 -6.67 16.49
N ARG A 106 5.91 -6.41 16.63
CA ARG A 106 6.86 -7.28 17.32
C ARG A 106 7.57 -6.42 18.35
N ASP A 107 7.32 -6.73 19.63
CA ASP A 107 7.97 -6.04 20.73
C ASP A 107 9.47 -6.39 20.85
N GLU A 108 10.16 -5.86 21.87
CA GLU A 108 11.58 -6.12 22.14
C GLU A 108 11.87 -7.61 22.37
N SER A 109 10.91 -8.40 22.85
CA SER A 109 10.98 -9.86 22.99
C SER A 109 10.67 -10.61 21.71
N LEU A 110 10.42 -9.90 20.60
CA LEU A 110 9.95 -10.43 19.32
C LEU A 110 8.60 -11.16 19.40
N ALA A 111 7.83 -10.92 20.45
CA ALA A 111 6.47 -11.45 20.53
C ALA A 111 5.58 -10.81 19.48
N TRP A 112 4.68 -11.61 18.92
CA TRP A 112 3.73 -11.19 17.91
C TRP A 112 2.45 -10.68 18.57
N SER A 113 2.00 -9.52 18.13
CA SER A 113 0.69 -8.95 18.45
C SER A 113 0.14 -8.19 17.25
N VAL A 114 -1.15 -7.89 17.30
CA VAL A 114 -1.80 -6.98 16.33
C VAL A 114 -2.08 -5.67 17.05
N GLU A 115 -1.82 -4.56 16.39
CA GLU A 115 -2.19 -3.24 16.89
C GLU A 115 -2.96 -2.44 15.84
N GLU A 116 -3.84 -1.57 16.31
CA GLU A 116 -4.51 -0.60 15.46
C GLU A 116 -3.54 0.47 15.00
N ILE A 117 -3.62 0.83 13.72
CA ILE A 117 -2.93 2.00 13.17
C ILE A 117 -3.81 3.19 13.49
N PRO A 118 -3.32 4.18 14.24
CA PRO A 118 -4.11 5.37 14.53
C PRO A 118 -4.60 6.04 13.25
N GLU A 119 -5.87 6.41 13.20
CA GLU A 119 -6.37 7.23 12.08
C GLU A 119 -5.57 8.52 11.97
N LYS A 120 -5.16 8.85 10.75
CA LYS A 120 -4.50 10.12 10.47
C LYS A 120 -5.40 11.29 10.86
N THR A 121 -4.81 12.24 11.53
CA THR A 121 -5.47 13.50 11.84
C THR A 121 -5.75 14.32 10.58
N LEU A 122 -6.65 15.30 10.66
CA LEU A 122 -6.91 16.18 9.53
C LEU A 122 -5.64 16.93 9.09
N ASP A 123 -4.79 17.33 10.03
CA ASP A 123 -3.54 18.05 9.74
C ASP A 123 -2.53 17.17 9.00
N GLU A 124 -2.36 15.90 9.42
CA GLU A 124 -1.51 14.94 8.71
C GLU A 124 -2.02 14.64 7.29
N LEU A 125 -3.34 14.60 7.12
CA LEU A 125 -3.94 14.43 5.78
C LEU A 125 -3.76 15.68 4.91
N LYS A 126 -3.82 16.90 5.48
CA LYS A 126 -3.50 18.15 4.79
C LYS A 126 -2.04 18.18 4.33
N GLU A 127 -1.10 17.84 5.20
CA GLU A 127 0.33 17.76 4.84
C GLU A 127 0.58 16.74 3.71
N ALA A 128 -0.06 15.58 3.78
CA ALA A 128 0.02 14.57 2.73
C ALA A 128 -0.53 15.10 1.39
N LYS A 129 -1.68 15.81 1.41
CA LYS A 129 -2.29 16.42 0.22
C LYS A 129 -1.43 17.53 -0.36
N LEU A 130 -0.84 18.39 0.47
CA LEU A 130 0.10 19.45 0.04
C LEU A 130 1.36 18.85 -0.59
N THR A 131 1.83 17.72 -0.05
CA THR A 131 2.96 16.97 -0.62
C THR A 131 2.59 16.39 -1.99
N GLU A 132 1.39 15.78 -2.12
CA GLU A 132 0.85 15.29 -3.40
C GLU A 132 0.79 16.39 -4.45
N ILE A 133 0.21 17.56 -4.11
CA ILE A 133 0.14 18.75 -4.99
C ILE A 133 1.54 19.20 -5.42
N SER A 134 2.49 19.24 -4.49
CA SER A 134 3.87 19.66 -4.76
C SER A 134 4.61 18.69 -5.66
N ASN A 135 4.43 17.37 -5.44
CA ASN A 135 5.03 16.32 -6.25
C ASN A 135 4.45 16.32 -7.67
N GLU A 136 3.13 16.48 -7.81
CA GLU A 136 2.48 16.54 -9.11
C GLU A 136 2.90 17.78 -9.88
N ALA A 137 2.91 18.96 -9.23
CA ALA A 137 3.45 20.18 -9.83
C ALA A 137 4.92 20.05 -10.21
N GLY A 138 5.74 19.38 -9.38
CA GLY A 138 7.16 19.17 -9.64
C GLY A 138 7.46 18.30 -10.87
N LYS A 139 6.52 17.52 -11.35
CA LYS A 139 6.67 16.79 -12.63
C LYS A 139 6.88 17.77 -13.80
N TYR A 140 6.28 18.93 -13.75
CA TYR A 140 6.37 19.97 -14.77
C TYR A 140 7.66 20.79 -14.71
N ASP A 141 8.37 20.76 -13.59
CA ASP A 141 9.70 21.36 -13.44
C ASP A 141 10.84 20.42 -13.87
N GLN A 142 10.56 19.14 -14.04
CA GLN A 142 11.56 18.11 -14.35
C GLN A 142 11.52 17.68 -15.83
N TYR A 143 12.72 17.40 -16.40
CA TYR A 143 12.95 17.01 -17.80
C TYR A 143 12.28 15.71 -18.28
N LYS A 144 11.40 15.09 -17.52
CA LYS A 144 10.87 13.76 -17.79
C LYS A 144 9.35 13.71 -17.93
N CYS A 145 8.67 14.82 -18.09
CA CYS A 145 7.22 14.79 -18.30
C CYS A 145 6.94 14.67 -19.81
N ASP A 146 6.62 13.47 -20.25
CA ASP A 146 6.31 13.19 -21.68
C ASP A 146 5.01 13.85 -22.16
N GLU A 147 4.20 14.42 -21.23
CA GLU A 147 2.91 15.06 -21.53
C GLU A 147 2.95 16.59 -21.37
N MET A 148 4.14 17.16 -21.19
CA MET A 148 4.29 18.59 -20.93
C MET A 148 4.41 19.41 -22.22
N TYR A 149 3.40 19.34 -23.05
CA TYR A 149 3.32 20.18 -24.26
C TYR A 149 2.17 21.18 -24.17
N ILE A 150 2.33 22.29 -24.88
CA ILE A 150 1.26 23.26 -25.16
C ILE A 150 0.96 23.24 -26.64
N THR A 151 -0.24 23.64 -27.05
CA THR A 151 -0.54 23.97 -28.44
C THR A 151 -0.34 25.47 -28.62
N SER A 152 0.68 25.84 -29.40
CA SER A 152 1.02 27.23 -29.67
C SER A 152 0.06 27.85 -30.69
N SER A 153 -0.17 29.15 -30.60
CA SER A 153 -0.86 29.92 -31.63
C SER A 153 -0.06 29.97 -32.96
N VAL A 154 1.23 29.67 -32.89
CA VAL A 154 2.08 29.55 -34.09
C VAL A 154 1.74 28.25 -34.81
N ASN A 155 0.92 28.36 -35.86
CA ASN A 155 0.51 27.25 -36.73
C ASN A 155 -0.03 26.00 -35.97
N ALA A 156 -0.65 26.20 -34.81
CA ALA A 156 -1.15 25.11 -33.94
C ALA A 156 -0.09 24.08 -33.58
N LEU A 157 1.17 24.48 -33.47
CA LEU A 157 2.29 23.58 -33.18
C LEU A 157 2.23 23.08 -31.73
N GLN A 158 2.34 21.77 -31.56
CA GLN A 158 2.58 21.17 -30.24
C GLN A 158 4.07 21.31 -29.89
N ILE A 159 4.35 21.97 -28.78
CA ILE A 159 5.72 22.25 -28.34
C ILE A 159 5.90 21.89 -26.88
N ASN A 160 7.06 21.40 -26.52
CA ASN A 160 7.40 21.18 -25.10
C ASN A 160 7.50 22.52 -24.38
N ALA A 161 6.90 22.60 -23.20
CA ALA A 161 6.85 23.81 -22.39
C ALA A 161 7.69 23.75 -21.11
N ASP A 162 8.48 22.67 -20.93
CA ASP A 162 9.39 22.49 -19.79
C ASP A 162 10.53 23.52 -19.82
N VAL A 163 11.22 23.68 -18.67
CA VAL A 163 12.30 24.64 -18.49
C VAL A 163 13.43 24.47 -19.51
N ARG A 164 13.77 23.20 -19.85
CA ARG A 164 14.81 22.93 -20.86
C ARG A 164 14.38 23.40 -22.26
N SER A 165 13.14 23.15 -22.63
CA SER A 165 12.58 23.58 -23.91
C SER A 165 12.51 25.10 -24.00
N GLN A 166 12.11 25.80 -22.94
CA GLN A 166 12.15 27.27 -22.84
C GLN A 166 13.58 27.80 -23.02
N ASN A 167 14.57 27.19 -22.35
CA ASN A 167 15.98 27.60 -22.49
C ASN A 167 16.51 27.34 -23.91
N ASN A 168 16.11 26.23 -24.54
CA ASN A 168 16.49 25.99 -25.94
C ASN A 168 15.88 27.01 -26.88
N ILE A 169 14.61 27.37 -26.74
CA ILE A 169 13.94 28.42 -27.54
C ILE A 169 14.64 29.75 -27.31
N ARG A 170 14.96 30.11 -26.06
CA ARG A 170 15.69 31.34 -25.74
C ARG A 170 17.06 31.40 -26.41
N ALA A 171 17.81 30.31 -26.38
CA ALA A 171 19.10 30.22 -27.06
C ALA A 171 18.99 30.38 -28.57
N LEU A 172 17.93 29.82 -29.21
CA LEU A 172 17.66 30.02 -30.63
C LEU A 172 17.33 31.46 -30.97
N ILE A 173 16.58 32.19 -30.12
CA ILE A 173 16.28 33.62 -30.29
C ILE A 173 17.54 34.45 -30.16
N GLU A 174 18.38 34.21 -29.17
CA GLU A 174 19.64 34.96 -28.90
C GLU A 174 20.65 34.79 -30.03
N ASN A 175 20.73 33.60 -30.65
CA ASN A 175 21.68 33.29 -31.70
C ASN A 175 21.02 33.28 -33.11
N TYR A 176 19.87 33.94 -33.25
CA TYR A 176 19.12 33.94 -34.49
C TYR A 176 19.86 34.71 -35.60
N THR A 177 20.09 34.03 -36.73
CA THR A 177 20.74 34.62 -37.92
C THR A 177 19.85 34.59 -39.15
N ASP A 178 18.97 33.62 -39.24
CA ASP A 178 18.02 33.40 -40.35
C ASP A 178 16.94 32.41 -39.87
N VAL A 179 16.13 31.87 -40.74
CA VAL A 179 15.12 30.84 -40.41
C VAL A 179 15.76 29.65 -39.68
N VAL A 180 15.14 29.24 -38.54
CA VAL A 180 15.64 28.16 -37.71
C VAL A 180 14.80 26.91 -37.89
N THR A 181 15.43 25.76 -38.03
CA THR A 181 14.76 24.46 -38.02
C THR A 181 14.45 24.09 -36.53
N PHE A 182 13.17 23.96 -36.22
CA PHE A 182 12.71 23.60 -34.89
C PHE A 182 12.03 22.23 -34.90
N LYS A 183 12.29 21.43 -33.87
CA LYS A 183 11.66 20.12 -33.67
C LYS A 183 10.50 20.24 -32.71
N THR A 184 9.29 19.93 -33.14
CA THR A 184 8.06 19.99 -32.36
C THR A 184 7.92 18.79 -31.42
N TYR A 185 6.94 18.81 -30.50
CA TYR A 185 6.63 17.71 -29.58
C TYR A 185 6.35 16.37 -30.30
N ASN A 186 5.59 16.42 -31.39
CA ASN A 186 5.25 15.25 -32.21
C ASN A 186 6.37 14.81 -33.18
N ASN A 187 7.62 15.26 -32.94
CA ASN A 187 8.81 14.95 -33.73
C ASN A 187 8.80 15.46 -35.21
N SER A 188 7.94 16.40 -35.53
CA SER A 188 7.98 17.08 -36.83
C SER A 188 9.02 18.21 -36.83
N TYR A 189 9.55 18.55 -38.03
CA TYR A 189 10.50 19.64 -38.19
C TYR A 189 9.82 20.79 -38.95
N VAL A 190 9.93 22.01 -38.40
CA VAL A 190 9.35 23.22 -38.97
C VAL A 190 10.40 24.29 -39.09
N GLN A 191 10.23 25.21 -40.03
CA GLN A 191 11.04 26.39 -40.16
C GLN A 191 10.34 27.55 -39.44
N LEU A 192 11.05 28.24 -38.52
CA LEU A 192 10.49 29.31 -37.71
C LEU A 192 11.28 30.60 -37.85
N THR A 193 10.55 31.72 -37.86
CA THR A 193 11.14 33.07 -37.76
C THR A 193 11.42 33.40 -36.30
N LYS A 194 12.16 34.48 -36.07
CA LYS A 194 12.45 34.96 -34.71
C LYS A 194 11.18 35.34 -33.97
N GLU A 195 10.26 36.04 -34.59
CA GLU A 195 8.99 36.47 -34.02
C GLU A 195 8.12 35.27 -33.61
N GLN A 196 8.16 34.19 -34.39
CA GLN A 196 7.45 32.94 -34.07
C GLN A 196 8.07 32.25 -32.84
N LEU A 197 9.41 32.20 -32.73
CA LEU A 197 10.10 31.69 -31.54
C LEU A 197 9.82 32.55 -30.30
N GLU A 198 9.79 33.88 -30.42
CA GLU A 198 9.45 34.80 -29.32
C GLU A 198 8.01 34.60 -28.85
N THR A 199 7.06 34.40 -29.77
CA THR A 199 5.67 34.07 -29.46
C THR A 199 5.57 32.73 -28.69
N MET A 200 6.21 31.68 -29.20
CA MET A 200 6.23 30.36 -28.54
C MET A 200 6.85 30.43 -27.13
N LEU A 201 7.94 31.21 -26.96
CA LEU A 201 8.56 31.39 -25.64
C LEU A 201 7.61 32.11 -24.66
N ALA A 202 6.93 33.18 -25.11
CA ALA A 202 5.95 33.92 -24.31
C ALA A 202 4.78 33.01 -23.89
N GLU A 203 4.32 32.13 -24.78
CA GLU A 203 3.26 31.13 -24.48
C GLU A 203 3.73 30.09 -23.47
N CYS A 204 4.96 29.58 -23.56
CA CYS A 204 5.55 28.70 -22.55
C CYS A 204 5.61 29.37 -21.18
N VAL A 205 5.99 30.66 -21.10
CA VAL A 205 6.02 31.41 -19.84
C VAL A 205 4.60 31.54 -19.25
N LYS A 206 3.62 31.94 -20.08
CA LYS A 206 2.21 32.04 -19.63
C LYS A 206 1.67 30.70 -19.14
N ASN A 207 2.03 29.59 -19.81
CA ASN A 207 1.67 28.26 -19.32
C ASN A 207 2.27 27.98 -17.94
N GLY A 208 3.54 28.32 -17.73
CA GLY A 208 4.19 28.22 -16.43
C GLY A 208 3.46 29.01 -15.34
N GLU A 209 3.09 30.27 -15.61
CA GLU A 209 2.29 31.09 -14.70
C GLU A 209 0.93 30.46 -14.38
N ALA A 210 0.25 29.89 -15.39
CA ALA A 210 -1.02 29.21 -15.21
C ALA A 210 -0.89 27.94 -14.34
N LEU A 211 0.20 27.18 -14.50
CA LEU A 211 0.47 26.00 -13.67
C LEU A 211 0.74 26.40 -12.21
N TYR A 212 1.48 27.48 -11.97
CA TYR A 212 1.66 28.02 -10.62
C TYR A 212 0.33 28.47 -10.00
N ALA A 213 -0.53 29.15 -10.76
CA ALA A 213 -1.84 29.58 -10.29
C ALA A 213 -2.72 28.34 -9.92
N GLN A 214 -2.71 27.28 -10.73
CA GLN A 214 -3.39 26.04 -10.41
C GLN A 214 -2.84 25.39 -9.13
N LYS A 215 -1.50 25.32 -8.97
CA LYS A 215 -0.85 24.83 -7.76
C LYS A 215 -1.30 25.58 -6.51
N TRP A 216 -1.25 26.91 -6.54
CA TRP A 216 -1.65 27.74 -5.40
C TRP A 216 -3.12 27.58 -5.05
N SER A 217 -3.99 27.51 -6.06
CA SER A 217 -5.42 27.24 -5.85
C SER A 217 -5.67 25.88 -5.17
N LEU A 218 -4.98 24.84 -5.61
CA LEU A 218 -5.08 23.49 -4.98
C LEU A 218 -4.54 23.51 -3.54
N GLN A 219 -3.42 24.21 -3.29
CA GLN A 219 -2.87 24.36 -1.95
C GLN A 219 -3.80 25.14 -1.03
N GLU A 220 -4.44 26.19 -1.53
CA GLU A 220 -5.44 26.95 -0.78
C GLU A 220 -6.65 26.08 -0.43
N GLN A 221 -7.17 25.29 -1.38
CA GLN A 221 -8.27 24.34 -1.12
C GLN A 221 -7.88 23.33 -0.04
N ALA A 222 -6.67 22.75 -0.09
CA ALA A 222 -6.20 21.79 0.91
C ALA A 222 -6.07 22.45 2.30
N ASN A 223 -5.53 23.66 2.40
CA ASN A 223 -5.39 24.38 3.65
C ASN A 223 -6.75 24.75 4.27
N ASN A 224 -7.73 25.11 3.44
CA ASN A 224 -9.06 25.52 3.88
C ASN A 224 -10.01 24.35 4.16
N ALA A 225 -9.65 23.12 3.80
CA ALA A 225 -10.47 21.93 4.09
C ALA A 225 -10.72 21.80 5.59
N GLN A 226 -11.98 21.56 5.94
CA GLN A 226 -12.41 21.42 7.34
C GLN A 226 -12.64 19.95 7.74
N THR A 227 -12.76 19.06 6.75
CA THR A 227 -13.02 17.63 6.94
C THR A 227 -12.14 16.77 6.05
N LYS A 228 -12.03 15.48 6.38
CA LYS A 228 -11.35 14.48 5.54
C LYS A 228 -12.05 14.35 4.17
N GLU A 229 -13.37 14.47 4.14
CA GLU A 229 -14.18 14.43 2.93
C GLU A 229 -13.89 15.61 2.00
N ASP A 230 -13.62 16.81 2.55
CA ASP A 230 -13.24 17.97 1.74
C ASP A 230 -11.89 17.76 1.07
N LEU A 231 -10.91 17.21 1.79
CA LEU A 231 -9.60 16.86 1.23
C LEU A 231 -9.70 15.80 0.12
N ASN A 232 -10.57 14.80 0.30
CA ASN A 232 -10.76 13.73 -0.67
C ASN A 232 -11.42 14.20 -1.97
N LYS A 233 -12.15 15.33 -1.95
CA LYS A 233 -12.75 15.95 -3.15
C LYS A 233 -11.72 16.73 -3.99
N ILE A 234 -10.55 17.06 -3.43
CA ILE A 234 -9.51 17.81 -4.15
C ILE A 234 -8.84 16.85 -5.14
N ASN A 235 -9.14 17.05 -6.42
CA ASN A 235 -8.51 16.33 -7.51
C ASN A 235 -7.21 17.05 -7.92
N VAL A 236 -6.06 16.41 -7.70
CA VAL A 236 -4.75 17.00 -8.00
C VAL A 236 -4.39 16.71 -9.45
N THR A 237 -4.85 17.59 -10.33
CA THR A 237 -4.55 17.55 -11.77
C THR A 237 -4.15 18.93 -12.27
N PHE A 238 -3.25 18.97 -13.24
CA PHE A 238 -2.81 20.20 -13.89
C PHE A 238 -3.17 20.17 -15.36
N THR A 239 -3.59 21.30 -15.89
CA THR A 239 -3.98 21.44 -17.28
C THR A 239 -3.01 22.37 -18.01
N MET A 240 -2.44 21.87 -19.12
CA MET A 240 -1.61 22.67 -20.02
C MET A 240 -2.47 23.59 -20.88
N MET A 241 -1.94 24.77 -21.18
CA MET A 241 -2.67 25.74 -21.99
C MET A 241 -2.71 25.34 -23.46
N ASN A 242 -3.80 25.68 -24.11
CA ASN A 242 -3.97 25.67 -25.56
C ASN A 242 -4.12 27.11 -26.02
N PHE A 243 -3.20 27.56 -26.89
CA PHE A 243 -3.19 28.90 -27.47
C PHE A 243 -3.71 28.93 -28.91
N GLU A 244 -4.16 27.78 -29.42
CA GLU A 244 -4.83 27.71 -30.73
C GLU A 244 -6.12 28.53 -30.66
N ALA A 245 -6.24 29.55 -31.56
CA ALA A 245 -7.36 30.49 -31.60
C ALA A 245 -8.50 29.94 -32.47
#